data_1d40ba5ce9691400aa7eedcd6631efe0
#
_entry.id   1d40ba5ce9691400aa7eedcd6631efe0
#
_cell.length_a   1.000
_cell.length_b   1.000
_cell.length_c   1.000
_cell.angle_alpha   90.00
_cell.angle_beta   90.00
_cell.angle_gamma   90.00
#
_symmetry.space_group_name_H-M   'P 1'
#
loop_
_entity.id
_entity.type
_entity.pdbx_description
1 polymer ?
#
loop_
_entity_poly.entity_id
_entity_poly.type
_entity_poly.pdbx_seq_one_letter_code
_entity_poly.pdbx_strand_id
1 'polypeptide(L)'
;MEKPVTAPSKQPETPSQPTAVTVEGRRRDHKIGLMFQYIARLRNRYFDKLVAPHDLTSAQVRVINLLLRQDSMSQVEIARILGIGTVAVSAQLDRMEKNGWVVRKPDPQDRRSNRVWLTEAGRAKKPVLEEGFAHLNDVAFAGLSDAEVAALVEALRKVRLNLENACQD
;
A
#
# COMPACT_ATOMS: atom_id res chain seq x y z
N MET A 1 -48.34 -43.09 15.44
CA MET A 1 -47.26 -42.78 16.38
C MET A 1 -45.95 -42.75 15.58
N GLU A 2 -45.62 -41.59 15.02
CA GLU A 2 -44.36 -41.37 14.29
C GLU A 2 -43.30 -40.82 15.24
N LYS A 3 -42.12 -41.46 15.20
CA LYS A 3 -40.95 -40.98 15.97
C LYS A 3 -40.28 -39.79 15.24
N PRO A 4 -39.85 -38.75 15.92
CA PRO A 4 -39.12 -37.66 15.29
C PRO A 4 -37.69 -38.08 14.94
N VAL A 5 -37.25 -37.78 13.69
CA VAL A 5 -35.90 -37.95 13.17
C VAL A 5 -35.04 -36.82 13.72
N THR A 6 -34.08 -37.18 14.56
CA THR A 6 -33.07 -36.24 15.09
C THR A 6 -32.03 -35.92 14.01
N ALA A 7 -31.92 -34.65 13.62
CA ALA A 7 -30.87 -34.18 12.71
C ALA A 7 -29.48 -34.21 13.38
N PRO A 8 -28.39 -34.54 12.66
CA PRO A 8 -27.06 -34.54 13.21
C PRO A 8 -26.56 -33.10 13.45
N SER A 9 -26.17 -32.82 14.69
CA SER A 9 -25.54 -31.59 15.09
C SER A 9 -24.15 -31.44 14.39
N LYS A 10 -23.99 -30.40 13.57
CA LYS A 10 -22.67 -29.99 13.07
C LYS A 10 -21.81 -29.52 14.24
N GLN A 11 -20.76 -30.25 14.50
CA GLN A 11 -19.67 -29.79 15.38
C GLN A 11 -18.96 -28.60 14.75
N PRO A 12 -18.55 -27.57 15.53
CA PRO A 12 -17.75 -26.48 15.00
C PRO A 12 -16.37 -27.01 14.59
N GLU A 13 -16.01 -26.80 13.32
CA GLU A 13 -14.68 -27.11 12.80
C GLU A 13 -13.65 -26.28 13.56
N THR A 14 -12.77 -26.94 14.28
CA THR A 14 -11.59 -26.33 14.92
C THR A 14 -10.72 -25.71 13.81
N PRO A 15 -10.30 -24.42 13.92
CA PRO A 15 -9.43 -23.84 12.93
C PRO A 15 -8.11 -24.64 12.87
N SER A 16 -7.82 -25.22 11.72
CA SER A 16 -6.58 -25.97 11.45
C SER A 16 -5.37 -25.07 11.71
N GLN A 17 -4.49 -25.50 12.59
CA GLN A 17 -3.22 -24.84 12.86
C GLN A 17 -2.44 -24.65 11.54
N PRO A 18 -1.75 -23.51 11.33
CA PRO A 18 -0.98 -23.30 10.11
C PRO A 18 0.15 -24.32 10.04
N THR A 19 0.10 -25.16 9.02
CA THR A 19 1.13 -26.17 8.75
C THR A 19 2.48 -25.45 8.54
N ALA A 20 3.51 -25.83 9.31
CA ALA A 20 4.85 -25.27 9.16
C ALA A 20 5.34 -25.47 7.71
N VAL A 21 5.49 -24.38 6.97
CA VAL A 21 5.98 -24.42 5.59
C VAL A 21 7.48 -24.68 5.60
N THR A 22 7.91 -25.86 5.11
CA THR A 22 9.32 -26.21 4.95
C THR A 22 10.03 -25.30 3.93
N VAL A 23 11.36 -25.17 4.02
CA VAL A 23 12.15 -24.36 3.06
C VAL A 23 11.91 -24.80 1.61
N GLU A 24 11.72 -26.10 1.38
CA GLU A 24 11.44 -26.69 0.07
C GLU A 24 10.00 -26.41 -0.39
N GLY A 25 9.03 -26.44 0.51
CA GLY A 25 7.65 -26.02 0.26
C GLY A 25 7.53 -24.54 -0.10
N ARG A 26 8.33 -23.66 0.52
CA ARG A 26 8.37 -22.22 0.20
C ARG A 26 8.85 -21.92 -1.21
N ARG A 27 9.82 -22.69 -1.72
CA ARG A 27 10.32 -22.53 -3.10
C ARG A 27 9.28 -22.87 -4.17
N ARG A 28 8.31 -23.71 -3.83
CA ARG A 28 7.26 -24.16 -4.75
C ARG A 28 5.90 -23.48 -4.49
N ASP A 29 5.75 -22.79 -3.37
CA ASP A 29 4.45 -22.19 -3.02
C ASP A 29 4.29 -20.79 -3.65
N HIS A 30 3.85 -20.79 -4.90
CA HIS A 30 3.45 -19.55 -5.61
C HIS A 30 2.31 -18.79 -4.91
N LYS A 31 1.60 -19.41 -3.95
CA LYS A 31 0.52 -18.75 -3.19
C LYS A 31 1.04 -17.58 -2.35
N ILE A 32 2.28 -17.66 -1.85
CA ILE A 32 2.90 -16.55 -1.10
C ILE A 32 3.02 -15.30 -1.98
N GLY A 33 3.50 -15.45 -3.23
CA GLY A 33 3.59 -14.33 -4.18
C GLY A 33 2.22 -13.74 -4.53
N LEU A 34 1.21 -14.59 -4.75
CA LEU A 34 -0.16 -14.16 -4.98
C LEU A 34 -0.76 -13.43 -3.76
N MET A 35 -0.42 -13.87 -2.55
CA MET A 35 -0.88 -13.24 -1.31
C MET A 35 -0.40 -11.79 -1.19
N PHE A 36 0.86 -11.49 -1.52
CA PHE A 36 1.36 -10.11 -1.56
C PHE A 36 0.55 -9.22 -2.48
N GLN A 37 0.28 -9.69 -3.69
CA GLN A 37 -0.50 -8.92 -4.68
C GLN A 37 -1.96 -8.74 -4.23
N TYR A 38 -2.54 -9.78 -3.65
CA TYR A 38 -3.92 -9.75 -3.17
C TYR A 38 -4.08 -8.78 -1.99
N ILE A 39 -3.20 -8.87 -0.99
CA ILE A 39 -3.18 -7.96 0.17
C ILE A 39 -2.96 -6.51 -0.30
N ALA A 40 -1.99 -6.25 -1.18
CA ALA A 40 -1.74 -4.91 -1.69
C ALA A 40 -2.97 -4.32 -2.38
N ARG A 41 -3.67 -5.10 -3.20
CA ARG A 41 -4.91 -4.70 -3.86
C ARG A 41 -6.03 -4.39 -2.88
N LEU A 42 -6.24 -5.25 -1.85
CA LEU A 42 -7.25 -5.03 -0.83
C LEU A 42 -6.95 -3.79 0.01
N ARG A 43 -5.70 -3.61 0.43
CA ARG A 43 -5.25 -2.41 1.16
C ARG A 43 -5.52 -1.14 0.36
N ASN A 44 -5.14 -1.09 -0.90
CA ASN A 44 -5.39 0.06 -1.76
C ASN A 44 -6.89 0.34 -1.91
N ARG A 45 -7.69 -0.70 -2.20
CA ARG A 45 -9.14 -0.58 -2.33
C ARG A 45 -9.83 -0.08 -1.06
N TYR A 46 -9.38 -0.56 0.11
CA TYR A 46 -9.94 -0.12 1.39
C TYR A 46 -9.50 1.31 1.71
N PHE A 47 -8.23 1.62 1.47
CA PHE A 47 -7.69 2.97 1.67
C PHE A 47 -8.37 4.01 0.77
N ASP A 48 -8.67 3.68 -0.49
CA ASP A 48 -9.45 4.54 -1.38
C ASP A 48 -10.80 4.93 -0.77
N LYS A 49 -11.48 3.99 -0.09
CA LYS A 49 -12.75 4.29 0.60
C LYS A 49 -12.56 5.27 1.77
N LEU A 50 -11.44 5.14 2.50
CA LEU A 50 -11.15 6.02 3.65
C LEU A 50 -10.85 7.45 3.21
N VAL A 51 -10.14 7.64 2.11
CA VAL A 51 -9.70 8.95 1.65
C VAL A 51 -10.66 9.60 0.64
N ALA A 52 -11.62 8.86 0.08
CA ALA A 52 -12.60 9.36 -0.89
C ALA A 52 -13.42 10.56 -0.37
N PRO A 53 -13.85 10.63 0.91
CA PRO A 53 -14.55 11.80 1.45
C PRO A 53 -13.72 13.10 1.43
N HIS A 54 -12.41 12.99 1.22
CA HIS A 54 -11.47 14.11 1.15
C HIS A 54 -11.00 14.41 -0.27
N ASP A 55 -11.72 13.87 -1.28
CA ASP A 55 -11.41 13.97 -2.72
C ASP A 55 -10.06 13.37 -3.11
N LEU A 56 -9.54 12.44 -2.29
CA LEU A 56 -8.26 11.77 -2.50
C LEU A 56 -8.44 10.35 -3.03
N THR A 57 -7.41 9.88 -3.72
CA THR A 57 -7.23 8.46 -4.09
C THR A 57 -5.93 7.93 -3.48
N SER A 58 -5.83 6.62 -3.26
CA SER A 58 -4.60 5.98 -2.78
C SER A 58 -3.39 6.29 -3.66
N ALA A 59 -3.61 6.48 -4.96
CA ALA A 59 -2.58 6.87 -5.91
C ALA A 59 -2.06 8.29 -5.63
N GLN A 60 -2.94 9.27 -5.41
CA GLN A 60 -2.55 10.64 -5.06
C GLN A 60 -1.88 10.72 -3.70
N VAL A 61 -2.41 9.97 -2.72
CA VAL A 61 -1.81 9.87 -1.38
C VAL A 61 -0.37 9.39 -1.45
N ARG A 62 -0.05 8.41 -2.31
CA ARG A 62 1.34 7.96 -2.49
C ARG A 62 2.27 9.06 -2.97
N VAL A 63 1.81 9.91 -3.89
CA VAL A 63 2.60 11.07 -4.37
C VAL A 63 2.75 12.11 -3.27
N ILE A 64 1.66 12.47 -2.56
CA ILE A 64 1.73 13.43 -1.45
C ILE A 64 2.70 12.93 -0.37
N ASN A 65 2.59 11.66 0.01
CA ASN A 65 3.43 11.07 1.05
C ASN A 65 4.92 11.04 0.65
N LEU A 66 5.20 10.81 -0.64
CA LEU A 66 6.55 10.88 -1.18
C LEU A 66 7.10 12.31 -1.10
N LEU A 67 6.33 13.30 -1.55
CA LEU A 67 6.72 14.71 -1.55
C LEU A 67 6.78 15.31 -0.14
N LEU A 68 6.02 14.78 0.83
CA LEU A 68 6.17 15.15 2.25
C LEU A 68 7.51 14.71 2.84
N ARG A 69 8.08 13.61 2.33
CA ARG A 69 9.41 13.11 2.77
C ARG A 69 10.56 13.81 2.06
N GLN A 70 10.39 14.00 0.76
CA GLN A 70 11.37 14.64 -0.10
C GLN A 70 10.63 15.48 -1.12
N ASP A 71 10.61 16.77 -0.93
CA ASP A 71 10.02 17.73 -1.86
C ASP A 71 10.92 17.95 -3.08
N SER A 72 10.42 18.64 -4.11
CA SER A 72 11.25 18.97 -5.28
C SER A 72 11.75 17.74 -6.05
N MET A 73 10.83 16.87 -6.43
CA MET A 73 11.16 15.68 -7.22
C MET A 73 10.79 15.87 -8.70
N SER A 74 11.60 15.33 -9.61
CA SER A 74 11.21 15.22 -11.00
C SER A 74 10.12 14.14 -11.17
N GLN A 75 9.33 14.26 -12.24
CA GLN A 75 8.31 13.27 -12.58
C GLN A 75 8.90 11.87 -12.80
N VAL A 76 10.11 11.78 -13.33
CA VAL A 76 10.82 10.51 -13.55
C VAL A 76 11.23 9.87 -12.23
N GLU A 77 11.74 10.66 -11.27
CA GLU A 77 12.07 10.17 -9.92
C GLU A 77 10.81 9.63 -9.21
N ILE A 78 9.69 10.37 -9.29
CA ILE A 78 8.41 9.93 -8.72
C ILE A 78 7.97 8.60 -9.35
N ALA A 79 8.02 8.49 -10.67
CA ALA A 79 7.65 7.28 -11.42
C ALA A 79 8.50 6.08 -10.98
N ARG A 80 9.82 6.25 -10.92
CA ARG A 80 10.76 5.22 -10.50
C ARG A 80 10.48 4.74 -9.07
N ILE A 81 10.29 5.65 -8.12
CA ILE A 81 10.06 5.28 -6.71
C ILE A 81 8.70 4.60 -6.53
N LEU A 82 7.67 5.07 -7.24
CA LEU A 82 6.34 4.48 -7.15
C LEU A 82 6.16 3.21 -7.98
N GLY A 83 7.15 2.85 -8.82
CA GLY A 83 7.11 1.68 -9.69
C GLY A 83 5.99 1.74 -10.74
N ILE A 84 5.69 2.94 -11.27
CA ILE A 84 4.63 3.17 -12.27
C ILE A 84 5.18 3.95 -13.46
N GLY A 85 4.50 3.87 -14.61
CA GLY A 85 4.92 4.57 -15.81
C GLY A 85 4.84 6.10 -15.68
N THR A 86 5.75 6.82 -16.36
CA THR A 86 5.81 8.30 -16.36
C THR A 86 4.53 8.95 -16.88
N VAL A 87 3.85 8.32 -17.84
CA VAL A 87 2.56 8.78 -18.37
C VAL A 87 1.47 8.75 -17.28
N ALA A 88 1.43 7.68 -16.48
CA ALA A 88 0.49 7.56 -15.37
C ALA A 88 0.77 8.60 -14.28
N VAL A 89 2.04 8.85 -13.97
CA VAL A 89 2.45 9.92 -13.04
C VAL A 89 2.04 11.29 -13.59
N SER A 90 2.29 11.57 -14.88
CA SER A 90 1.90 12.85 -15.49
C SER A 90 0.41 13.12 -15.33
N ALA A 91 -0.44 12.16 -15.75
CA ALA A 91 -1.90 12.29 -15.63
C ALA A 91 -2.38 12.46 -14.18
N GLN A 92 -1.65 11.89 -13.22
CA GLN A 92 -1.95 12.05 -11.81
C GLN A 92 -1.55 13.43 -11.30
N LEU A 93 -0.35 13.90 -11.65
CA LEU A 93 0.13 15.22 -11.29
C LEU A 93 -0.72 16.34 -11.91
N ASP A 94 -1.21 16.17 -13.15
CA ASP A 94 -2.11 17.12 -13.79
C ASP A 94 -3.40 17.33 -12.96
N ARG A 95 -3.98 16.25 -12.46
CA ARG A 95 -5.15 16.31 -11.58
C ARG A 95 -4.82 16.96 -10.23
N MET A 96 -3.67 16.64 -9.65
CA MET A 96 -3.23 17.21 -8.37
C MET A 96 -2.90 18.69 -8.48
N GLU A 97 -2.33 19.12 -9.61
CA GLU A 97 -2.05 20.52 -9.92
C GLU A 97 -3.35 21.32 -10.14
N LYS A 98 -4.32 20.73 -10.86
CA LYS A 98 -5.67 21.30 -11.01
C LYS A 98 -6.39 21.47 -9.66
N ASN A 99 -6.15 20.55 -8.71
CA ASN A 99 -6.70 20.64 -7.35
C ASN A 99 -5.88 21.59 -6.45
N GLY A 100 -4.80 22.16 -6.96
CA GLY A 100 -3.93 23.07 -6.20
C GLY A 100 -3.07 22.40 -5.15
N TRP A 101 -2.86 21.08 -5.21
CA TRP A 101 -2.07 20.32 -4.20
C TRP A 101 -0.60 20.25 -4.53
N VAL A 102 -0.25 20.33 -5.80
CA VAL A 102 1.15 20.39 -6.28
C VAL A 102 1.31 21.54 -7.24
N VAL A 103 2.55 21.94 -7.47
CA VAL A 103 2.97 22.89 -8.49
C VAL A 103 4.20 22.37 -9.19
N ARG A 104 4.26 22.52 -10.51
CA ARG A 104 5.45 22.25 -11.31
C ARG A 104 6.25 23.53 -11.50
N LYS A 105 7.54 23.49 -11.27
CA LYS A 105 8.48 24.59 -11.50
C LYS A 105 9.63 24.10 -12.34
N PRO A 106 10.22 24.93 -13.24
CA PRO A 106 11.40 24.56 -14.00
C PRO A 106 12.54 24.08 -13.08
N ASP A 107 13.23 23.01 -13.46
CA ASP A 107 14.42 22.56 -12.73
C ASP A 107 15.52 23.61 -12.90
N PRO A 108 16.15 24.07 -11.81
CA PRO A 108 17.25 25.03 -11.89
C PRO A 108 18.46 24.53 -12.66
N GLN A 109 18.66 23.20 -12.70
CA GLN A 109 19.80 22.54 -13.37
C GLN A 109 19.49 22.12 -14.81
N ASP A 110 18.21 21.85 -15.12
CA ASP A 110 17.75 21.48 -16.46
C ASP A 110 16.41 22.14 -16.78
N ARG A 111 16.44 23.25 -17.51
CA ARG A 111 15.26 24.01 -17.90
C ARG A 111 14.27 23.25 -18.79
N ARG A 112 14.66 22.07 -19.32
CA ARG A 112 13.78 21.20 -20.11
C ARG A 112 12.94 20.27 -19.24
N SER A 113 13.26 20.16 -17.96
CA SER A 113 12.55 19.36 -17.00
C SER A 113 11.84 20.23 -15.94
N ASN A 114 10.80 19.67 -15.35
CA ASN A 114 10.09 20.29 -14.24
C ASN A 114 10.26 19.45 -12.97
N ARG A 115 10.38 20.15 -11.85
CA ARG A 115 10.26 19.56 -10.52
C ARG A 115 8.87 19.81 -9.95
N VAL A 116 8.40 18.87 -9.18
CA VAL A 116 7.09 18.86 -8.53
C VAL A 116 7.28 19.21 -7.06
N TRP A 117 6.47 20.14 -6.59
CA TRP A 117 6.47 20.63 -5.21
C TRP A 117 5.08 20.49 -4.61
N LEU A 118 5.00 20.18 -3.31
CA LEU A 118 3.75 20.32 -2.58
C LEU A 118 3.45 21.80 -2.34
N THR A 119 2.20 22.18 -2.56
CA THR A 119 1.67 23.46 -2.08
C THR A 119 1.31 23.36 -0.60
N GLU A 120 0.95 24.49 0.01
CA GLU A 120 0.40 24.50 1.38
C GLU A 120 -0.89 23.65 1.46
N ALA A 121 -1.77 23.75 0.47
CA ALA A 121 -2.99 22.94 0.39
C ALA A 121 -2.69 21.43 0.27
N GLY A 122 -1.62 21.06 -0.44
CA GLY A 122 -1.15 19.68 -0.52
C GLY A 122 -0.60 19.19 0.83
N ARG A 123 0.16 20.02 1.54
CA ARG A 123 0.70 19.73 2.88
C ARG A 123 -0.39 19.61 3.93
N ALA A 124 -1.45 20.42 3.83
CA ALA A 124 -2.61 20.37 4.72
C ALA A 124 -3.38 19.04 4.63
N LYS A 125 -3.13 18.19 3.62
CA LYS A 125 -3.71 16.83 3.55
C LYS A 125 -3.05 15.84 4.51
N LYS A 126 -1.89 16.15 5.09
CA LYS A 126 -1.11 15.25 5.95
C LYS A 126 -1.93 14.59 7.08
N PRO A 127 -2.74 15.32 7.89
CA PRO A 127 -3.52 14.70 8.96
C PRO A 127 -4.49 13.63 8.45
N VAL A 128 -5.16 13.88 7.32
CA VAL A 128 -6.09 12.91 6.69
C VAL A 128 -5.35 11.64 6.28
N LEU A 129 -4.13 11.78 5.77
CA LEU A 129 -3.30 10.64 5.40
C LEU A 129 -2.90 9.82 6.63
N GLU A 130 -2.48 10.47 7.70
CA GLU A 130 -2.05 9.83 8.96
C GLU A 130 -3.20 9.06 9.59
N GLU A 131 -4.38 9.68 9.70
CA GLU A 131 -5.59 9.04 10.21
C GLU A 131 -6.02 7.85 9.34
N GLY A 132 -6.02 8.03 8.01
CA GLY A 132 -6.34 6.96 7.07
C GLY A 132 -5.39 5.77 7.17
N PHE A 133 -4.09 6.01 7.35
CA PHE A 133 -3.10 4.94 7.54
C PHE A 133 -3.26 4.25 8.89
N ALA A 134 -3.52 4.98 9.98
CA ALA A 134 -3.78 4.41 11.28
C ALA A 134 -4.98 3.47 11.23
N HIS A 135 -6.12 3.95 10.74
CA HIS A 135 -7.34 3.15 10.62
C HIS A 135 -7.17 1.93 9.70
N LEU A 136 -6.47 2.10 8.55
CA LEU A 136 -6.15 0.96 7.68
C LEU A 136 -5.34 -0.11 8.40
N ASN A 137 -4.37 0.29 9.24
CA ASN A 137 -3.52 -0.65 9.98
C ASN A 137 -4.32 -1.34 11.10
N ASP A 138 -5.17 -0.61 11.82
CA ASP A 138 -6.05 -1.19 12.85
C ASP A 138 -6.93 -2.31 12.27
N VAL A 139 -7.51 -2.07 11.10
CA VAL A 139 -8.33 -3.08 10.41
C VAL A 139 -7.47 -4.22 9.86
N ALA A 140 -6.32 -3.90 9.25
CA ALA A 140 -5.48 -4.91 8.60
C ALA A 140 -4.82 -5.87 9.59
N PHE A 141 -4.54 -5.42 10.80
CA PHE A 141 -3.85 -6.19 11.83
C PHE A 141 -4.76 -6.60 12.99
N ALA A 142 -6.08 -6.39 12.86
CA ALA A 142 -7.05 -6.83 13.86
C ALA A 142 -6.88 -8.32 14.15
N GLY A 143 -6.80 -8.66 15.44
CA GLY A 143 -6.63 -10.05 15.90
C GLY A 143 -5.18 -10.54 15.97
N LEU A 144 -4.21 -9.74 15.54
CA LEU A 144 -2.80 -10.01 15.75
C LEU A 144 -2.30 -9.30 17.03
N SER A 145 -1.46 -9.97 17.80
CA SER A 145 -0.74 -9.37 18.91
C SER A 145 0.40 -8.46 18.40
N ASP A 146 0.89 -7.55 19.23
CA ASP A 146 2.03 -6.68 18.91
C ASP A 146 3.28 -7.48 18.52
N ALA A 147 3.51 -8.62 19.17
CA ALA A 147 4.63 -9.50 18.85
C ALA A 147 4.50 -10.13 17.45
N GLU A 148 3.29 -10.54 17.05
CA GLU A 148 3.03 -11.08 15.70
C GLU A 148 3.17 -9.99 14.63
N VAL A 149 2.68 -8.78 14.90
CA VAL A 149 2.86 -7.63 14.00
C VAL A 149 4.35 -7.28 13.85
N ALA A 150 5.11 -7.23 14.93
CA ALA A 150 6.55 -6.98 14.89
C ALA A 150 7.31 -8.05 14.10
N ALA A 151 6.99 -9.33 14.32
CA ALA A 151 7.59 -10.45 13.58
C ALA A 151 7.25 -10.38 12.08
N LEU A 152 6.00 -10.04 11.73
CA LEU A 152 5.57 -9.86 10.35
C LEU A 152 6.35 -8.73 9.67
N VAL A 153 6.47 -7.57 10.32
CA VAL A 153 7.21 -6.41 9.79
C VAL A 153 8.66 -6.77 9.51
N GLU A 154 9.33 -7.48 10.45
CA GLU A 154 10.71 -7.89 10.28
C GLU A 154 10.88 -8.91 9.14
N ALA A 155 9.94 -9.85 9.01
CA ALA A 155 9.94 -10.81 7.90
C ALA A 155 9.75 -10.11 6.55
N LEU A 156 8.80 -9.17 6.45
CA LEU A 156 8.54 -8.39 5.24
C LEU A 156 9.73 -7.49 4.87
N ARG A 157 10.42 -6.93 5.86
CA ARG A 157 11.65 -6.15 5.65
C ARG A 157 12.73 -7.00 4.97
N LYS A 158 12.97 -8.23 5.46
CA LYS A 158 13.94 -9.16 4.86
C LYS A 158 13.56 -9.53 3.43
N VAL A 159 12.28 -9.85 3.19
CA VAL A 159 11.78 -10.14 1.83
C VAL A 159 12.01 -8.97 0.90
N ARG A 160 11.71 -7.73 1.34
CA ARG A 160 11.94 -6.53 0.55
C ARG A 160 13.41 -6.35 0.19
N LEU A 161 14.31 -6.44 1.18
CA LEU A 161 15.76 -6.28 0.94
C LEU A 161 16.31 -7.33 -0.03
N ASN A 162 15.87 -8.59 0.09
CA ASN A 162 16.29 -9.63 -0.84
C ASN A 162 15.85 -9.34 -2.29
N LEU A 163 14.63 -8.82 -2.46
CA LEU A 163 14.12 -8.47 -3.78
C LEU A 163 14.80 -7.21 -4.34
N GLU A 164 15.05 -6.20 -3.51
CA GLU A 164 15.78 -4.99 -3.91
C GLU A 164 17.19 -5.34 -4.41
N ASN A 165 17.92 -6.21 -3.70
CA ASN A 165 19.24 -6.66 -4.13
C ASN A 165 19.19 -7.44 -5.45
N ALA A 166 18.23 -8.35 -5.60
CA ALA A 166 18.07 -9.13 -6.83
C ALA A 166 17.62 -8.30 -8.06
N CYS A 167 17.12 -7.10 -7.87
CA CYS A 167 16.74 -6.19 -8.97
C CYS A 167 17.86 -5.21 -9.33
N GLN A 168 19.02 -5.23 -8.65
CA GLN A 168 20.17 -4.37 -8.93
C GLN A 168 21.20 -5.07 -9.82
N ASP A 169 21.11 -6.39 -9.99
CA ASP A 169 21.91 -7.22 -10.89
C ASP A 169 21.27 -7.26 -12.29
#